data_7df8b6a68323d2de2c01734a13fc9496
#
_entry.id   7df8b6a68323d2de2c01734a13fc9496
#
_cell.length_a   1.000
_cell.length_b   1.000
_cell.length_c   1.000
_cell.angle_alpha   90.00
_cell.angle_beta   90.00
_cell.angle_gamma   90.00
#
_symmetry.space_group_name_H-M   'P 1'
#
loop_
_entity.id
_entity.type
_entity.pdbx_description
1 polymer ?
#
loop_
_entity_poly.entity_id
_entity_poly.type
_entity_poly.pdbx_seq_one_letter_code
_entity_poly.pdbx_strand_id
1 'polypeptide(L)'
;MKNLIILILFLLTFQCMTLPPSVSLGEPIIQKKELGIAVLDKVKVLNVVEDYRKDTEDGLTINLRSHLKQGKYFENVYLFNEEIPKNTEFERLQFEFTSYSHKRRIYEGYFPFAFLTLTLYIWFGGTIGIDSMEYDCRLIVKDMKDQVVYEVQKKETSEKSVNFYSSEYMLPKSEELRTKLISDIMEHYKKRRVK
;
A
#
# COMPACT_ATOMS: atom_id res chain seq x y z
N MET A 1 19.26 17.06 -37.74
CA MET A 1 17.88 17.30 -37.26
C MET A 1 17.11 15.99 -36.99
N LYS A 2 17.07 15.02 -37.90
CA LYS A 2 16.34 13.75 -37.69
C LYS A 2 16.79 12.98 -36.44
N ASN A 3 18.08 12.88 -36.17
CA ASN A 3 18.61 12.21 -34.98
C ASN A 3 18.31 12.93 -33.66
N LEU A 4 18.17 14.26 -33.68
CA LEU A 4 17.79 15.03 -32.52
C LEU A 4 16.32 14.81 -32.13
N ILE A 5 15.44 14.70 -33.14
CA ILE A 5 14.02 14.42 -32.94
C ILE A 5 13.83 13.00 -32.36
N ILE A 6 14.58 12.01 -32.86
CA ILE A 6 14.55 10.64 -32.33
C ILE A 6 15.03 10.60 -30.88
N LEU A 7 16.09 11.33 -30.54
CA LEU A 7 16.60 11.44 -29.17
C LEU A 7 15.57 12.07 -28.21
N ILE A 8 14.90 13.14 -28.66
CA ILE A 8 13.83 13.80 -27.88
C ILE A 8 12.64 12.86 -27.69
N LEU A 9 12.19 12.15 -28.73
CA LEU A 9 11.14 11.15 -28.65
C LEU A 9 11.51 10.00 -27.70
N PHE A 10 12.74 9.53 -27.74
CA PHE A 10 13.24 8.48 -26.84
C PHE A 10 13.27 8.95 -25.36
N LEU A 11 13.66 10.19 -25.10
CA LEU A 11 13.65 10.80 -23.76
C LEU A 11 12.22 10.98 -23.21
N LEU A 12 11.23 11.23 -24.08
CA LEU A 12 9.84 11.38 -23.67
C LEU A 12 9.16 10.05 -23.29
N THR A 13 9.68 8.90 -23.74
CA THR A 13 9.10 7.58 -23.45
C THR A 13 9.47 7.03 -22.06
N PHE A 14 10.49 7.58 -21.39
CA PHE A 14 10.93 7.13 -20.06
C PHE A 14 10.37 7.91 -18.88
N GLN A 15 9.20 8.55 -19.01
CA GLN A 15 8.70 9.49 -18.02
C GLN A 15 8.09 8.86 -16.77
N CYS A 16 7.73 7.57 -16.78
CA CYS A 16 7.08 6.95 -15.63
C CYS A 16 7.56 5.51 -15.43
N MET A 17 8.08 5.23 -14.26
CA MET A 17 8.49 3.89 -13.86
C MET A 17 7.54 3.39 -12.76
N THR A 18 6.84 2.29 -13.02
CA THR A 18 6.07 1.59 -12.01
C THR A 18 6.99 0.59 -11.32
N LEU A 19 7.10 0.68 -10.02
CA LEU A 19 7.92 -0.24 -9.23
C LEU A 19 7.09 -1.47 -8.82
N PRO A 20 7.74 -2.64 -8.64
CA PRO A 20 7.08 -3.83 -8.16
C PRO A 20 6.43 -3.53 -6.80
N PRO A 21 5.23 -4.07 -6.55
CA PRO A 21 4.51 -3.83 -5.31
C PRO A 21 5.25 -4.44 -4.11
N SER A 22 5.47 -3.65 -3.06
CA SER A 22 5.95 -4.13 -1.77
C SER A 22 4.77 -4.51 -0.89
N VAL A 23 4.86 -5.60 -0.16
CA VAL A 23 3.77 -6.12 0.68
C VAL A 23 4.02 -5.98 2.18
N SER A 24 5.18 -5.46 2.61
CA SER A 24 5.53 -5.31 4.02
C SER A 24 4.58 -4.34 4.73
N LEU A 25 4.23 -4.66 5.96
CA LEU A 25 3.56 -3.78 6.91
C LEU A 25 4.51 -3.55 8.09
N GLY A 26 4.54 -2.31 8.58
CA GLY A 26 5.31 -1.94 9.75
C GLY A 26 4.69 -2.44 11.06
N GLU A 27 5.34 -2.11 12.17
CA GLU A 27 4.87 -2.50 13.48
C GLU A 27 3.48 -1.93 13.78
N PRO A 28 2.53 -2.76 14.26
CA PRO A 28 1.19 -2.33 14.57
C PRO A 28 1.14 -1.55 15.90
N ILE A 29 0.15 -0.68 16.03
CA ILE A 29 -0.19 -0.07 17.31
C ILE A 29 -0.91 -1.13 18.16
N ILE A 30 -0.32 -1.49 19.31
CA ILE A 30 -0.88 -2.49 20.22
C ILE A 30 -2.17 -1.97 20.85
N GLN A 31 -3.25 -2.72 20.67
CA GLN A 31 -4.57 -2.37 21.18
C GLN A 31 -4.72 -2.80 22.66
N LYS A 32 -5.41 -1.97 23.46
CA LYS A 32 -5.68 -2.28 24.88
C LYS A 32 -6.78 -3.32 25.07
N LYS A 33 -7.71 -3.42 24.13
CA LYS A 33 -8.84 -4.35 24.18
C LYS A 33 -8.95 -5.05 22.82
N GLU A 34 -8.89 -6.34 22.84
CA GLU A 34 -9.07 -7.20 21.68
C GLU A 34 -10.57 -7.29 21.32
N LEU A 35 -10.85 -7.46 20.05
CA LEU A 35 -12.15 -7.89 19.55
C LEU A 35 -12.20 -9.42 19.62
N GLY A 36 -13.34 -10.03 19.32
CA GLY A 36 -13.47 -11.48 19.29
C GLY A 36 -12.60 -12.14 18.21
N ILE A 37 -13.09 -13.20 17.60
CA ILE A 37 -12.36 -13.96 16.59
C ILE A 37 -12.66 -13.44 15.19
N ALA A 38 -11.64 -13.33 14.37
CA ALA A 38 -11.77 -12.94 12.97
C ALA A 38 -11.27 -14.05 12.02
N VAL A 39 -11.91 -14.13 10.86
CA VAL A 39 -11.44 -14.91 9.70
C VAL A 39 -11.07 -13.90 8.61
N LEU A 40 -9.82 -13.92 8.21
CA LEU A 40 -9.32 -13.07 7.16
C LEU A 40 -9.46 -13.77 5.81
N ASP A 41 -10.28 -13.21 4.94
CA ASP A 41 -10.37 -13.63 3.54
C ASP A 41 -9.07 -13.24 2.81
N LYS A 42 -8.82 -13.87 1.66
CA LYS A 42 -7.70 -13.48 0.81
C LYS A 42 -7.84 -12.00 0.42
N VAL A 43 -6.81 -11.22 0.67
CA VAL A 43 -6.76 -9.80 0.27
C VAL A 43 -6.85 -9.70 -1.26
N LYS A 44 -7.66 -8.78 -1.76
CA LYS A 44 -7.78 -8.52 -3.19
C LYS A 44 -7.08 -7.23 -3.56
N VAL A 45 -6.38 -7.23 -4.70
CA VAL A 45 -5.72 -6.04 -5.25
C VAL A 45 -6.13 -5.86 -6.71
N LEU A 46 -6.90 -4.79 -6.99
CA LEU A 46 -7.57 -4.63 -8.28
C LEU A 46 -6.70 -4.01 -9.37
N ASN A 47 -5.76 -3.14 -9.03
CA ASN A 47 -4.98 -2.34 -9.99
C ASN A 47 -3.50 -2.74 -10.13
N VAL A 48 -3.13 -3.94 -9.69
CA VAL A 48 -1.79 -4.50 -9.89
C VAL A 48 -1.76 -5.32 -11.18
N VAL A 49 -0.66 -5.24 -11.90
CA VAL A 49 -0.41 -6.04 -13.11
C VAL A 49 -0.58 -7.53 -12.77
N GLU A 50 -1.19 -8.29 -13.68
CA GLU A 50 -1.62 -9.67 -13.43
C GLU A 50 -0.47 -10.58 -12.98
N ASP A 51 0.72 -10.41 -13.55
CA ASP A 51 1.92 -11.17 -13.19
C ASP A 51 2.33 -11.04 -11.71
N TYR A 52 2.05 -9.91 -11.08
CA TYR A 52 2.38 -9.65 -9.67
C TYR A 52 1.17 -9.77 -8.73
N ARG A 53 -0.04 -9.88 -9.28
CA ARG A 53 -1.28 -9.81 -8.48
C ARG A 53 -1.34 -10.91 -7.43
N LYS A 54 -1.15 -12.15 -7.85
CA LYS A 54 -1.23 -13.32 -6.96
C LYS A 54 -0.26 -13.22 -5.81
N ASP A 55 1.01 -12.94 -6.10
CA ASP A 55 2.07 -12.86 -5.09
C ASP A 55 1.84 -11.68 -4.14
N THR A 56 1.33 -10.56 -4.68
CA THR A 56 0.96 -9.38 -3.89
C THR A 56 -0.20 -9.69 -2.95
N GLU A 57 -1.25 -10.32 -3.43
CA GLU A 57 -2.43 -10.71 -2.62
C GLU A 57 -2.05 -11.72 -1.53
N ASP A 58 -1.27 -12.74 -1.86
CA ASP A 58 -0.82 -13.76 -0.91
C ASP A 58 0.09 -13.14 0.16
N GLY A 59 1.07 -12.34 -0.26
CA GLY A 59 1.97 -11.64 0.65
C GLY A 59 1.26 -10.65 1.57
N LEU A 60 0.32 -9.85 1.04
CA LEU A 60 -0.50 -8.94 1.85
C LEU A 60 -1.39 -9.70 2.84
N THR A 61 -1.97 -10.82 2.44
CA THR A 61 -2.82 -11.64 3.32
C THR A 61 -2.04 -12.12 4.53
N ILE A 62 -0.83 -12.65 4.32
CA ILE A 62 0.05 -13.16 5.41
C ILE A 62 0.49 -12.00 6.32
N ASN A 63 0.95 -10.90 5.74
CA ASN A 63 1.45 -9.76 6.50
C ASN A 63 0.32 -9.08 7.28
N LEU A 64 -0.87 -8.94 6.68
CA LEU A 64 -2.03 -8.39 7.34
C LEU A 64 -2.49 -9.25 8.52
N ARG A 65 -2.52 -10.59 8.37
CA ARG A 65 -2.79 -11.50 9.47
C ARG A 65 -1.83 -11.27 10.64
N SER A 66 -0.52 -11.23 10.33
CA SER A 66 0.51 -11.01 11.34
C SER A 66 0.33 -9.66 12.04
N HIS A 67 0.06 -8.60 11.27
CA HIS A 67 -0.19 -7.25 11.79
C HIS A 67 -1.41 -7.20 12.71
N LEU A 68 -2.53 -7.82 12.32
CA LEU A 68 -3.74 -7.85 13.14
C LEU A 68 -3.55 -8.64 14.45
N LYS A 69 -2.77 -9.74 14.43
CA LYS A 69 -2.41 -10.51 15.62
C LYS A 69 -1.47 -9.76 16.54
N GLN A 70 -0.36 -9.24 16.03
CA GLN A 70 0.64 -8.50 16.81
C GLN A 70 0.06 -7.22 17.41
N GLY A 71 -0.80 -6.52 16.67
CA GLY A 71 -1.51 -5.33 17.15
C GLY A 71 -2.63 -5.62 18.14
N LYS A 72 -2.91 -6.89 18.44
CA LYS A 72 -4.00 -7.31 19.34
C LYS A 72 -5.37 -6.70 18.97
N TYR A 73 -5.64 -6.63 17.65
CA TYR A 73 -6.94 -6.18 17.19
C TYR A 73 -8.03 -7.21 17.48
N PHE A 74 -7.68 -8.50 17.40
CA PHE A 74 -8.54 -9.64 17.67
C PHE A 74 -7.84 -10.64 18.59
N GLU A 75 -8.61 -11.41 19.33
CA GLU A 75 -8.12 -12.52 20.16
C GLU A 75 -7.42 -13.56 19.29
N ASN A 76 -8.05 -13.92 18.16
CA ASN A 76 -7.45 -14.78 17.14
C ASN A 76 -7.83 -14.33 15.73
N VAL A 77 -6.92 -14.54 14.78
CA VAL A 77 -7.12 -14.29 13.36
C VAL A 77 -6.78 -15.57 12.58
N TYR A 78 -7.80 -16.18 12.02
CA TYR A 78 -7.68 -17.36 11.14
C TYR A 78 -7.66 -16.91 9.69
N LEU A 79 -7.00 -17.66 8.83
CA LEU A 79 -7.15 -17.49 7.38
C LEU A 79 -8.40 -18.26 6.90
N PHE A 80 -8.95 -17.84 5.77
CA PHE A 80 -10.17 -18.42 5.17
C PHE A 80 -10.07 -19.94 4.88
N ASN A 81 -8.86 -20.50 4.81
CA ASN A 81 -8.58 -21.91 4.56
C ASN A 81 -8.15 -22.69 5.82
N GLU A 82 -8.16 -22.06 6.99
CA GLU A 82 -7.85 -22.70 8.27
C GLU A 82 -9.13 -23.23 8.94
N GLU A 83 -8.99 -24.29 9.70
CA GLU A 83 -10.09 -24.84 10.50
C GLU A 83 -10.37 -23.93 11.70
N ILE A 84 -11.62 -23.51 11.83
CA ILE A 84 -12.10 -22.72 12.96
C ILE A 84 -12.67 -23.65 14.02
N PRO A 85 -12.41 -23.45 15.32
CA PRO A 85 -12.99 -24.26 16.37
C PRO A 85 -14.53 -24.29 16.27
N LYS A 86 -15.14 -25.45 16.50
CA LYS A 86 -16.60 -25.62 16.46
C LYS A 86 -17.27 -24.73 17.51
N ASN A 87 -18.43 -24.19 17.17
CA ASN A 87 -19.23 -23.28 18.02
C ASN A 87 -18.55 -21.96 18.37
N THR A 88 -17.64 -21.49 17.53
CA THR A 88 -16.99 -20.19 17.71
C THR A 88 -17.67 -19.12 16.85
N GLU A 89 -18.11 -18.04 17.47
CA GLU A 89 -18.56 -16.87 16.73
C GLU A 89 -17.37 -16.13 16.15
N PHE A 90 -17.44 -15.80 14.88
CA PHE A 90 -16.39 -15.05 14.19
C PHE A 90 -16.97 -14.05 13.20
N GLU A 91 -16.16 -13.07 12.85
CA GLU A 91 -16.41 -12.13 11.75
C GLU A 91 -15.45 -12.38 10.60
N ARG A 92 -15.94 -12.28 9.38
CA ARG A 92 -15.11 -12.39 8.19
C ARG A 92 -14.67 -11.00 7.75
N LEU A 93 -13.37 -10.83 7.60
CA LEU A 93 -12.74 -9.59 7.17
C LEU A 93 -12.28 -9.75 5.73
N GLN A 94 -12.79 -8.91 4.85
CA GLN A 94 -12.40 -8.85 3.44
C GLN A 94 -11.77 -7.48 3.17
N PHE A 95 -10.48 -7.46 2.83
CA PHE A 95 -9.76 -6.26 2.44
C PHE A 95 -9.60 -6.23 0.91
N GLU A 96 -9.99 -5.12 0.32
CA GLU A 96 -9.90 -4.88 -1.12
C GLU A 96 -9.12 -3.58 -1.37
N PHE A 97 -7.95 -3.69 -2.00
CA PHE A 97 -7.21 -2.52 -2.46
C PHE A 97 -7.67 -2.15 -3.85
N THR A 98 -8.39 -1.02 -3.95
CA THR A 98 -8.84 -0.45 -5.23
C THR A 98 -7.73 0.35 -5.90
N SER A 99 -6.81 0.92 -5.13
CA SER A 99 -5.55 1.48 -5.60
C SER A 99 -4.38 0.97 -4.76
N TYR A 100 -3.36 0.49 -5.45
CA TYR A 100 -2.11 -0.02 -4.87
C TYR A 100 -0.96 0.33 -5.81
N SER A 101 -0.46 1.55 -5.73
CA SER A 101 0.50 2.02 -6.72
C SER A 101 1.69 2.75 -6.13
N HIS A 102 2.85 2.42 -6.70
CA HIS A 102 4.11 3.13 -6.54
C HIS A 102 4.57 3.59 -7.91
N LYS A 103 4.74 4.90 -8.09
CA LYS A 103 5.19 5.47 -9.35
C LYS A 103 6.33 6.43 -9.09
N ARG A 104 7.36 6.34 -9.88
CA ARG A 104 8.40 7.35 -9.98
C ARG A 104 8.33 7.97 -11.37
N ARG A 105 8.17 9.27 -11.43
CA ARG A 105 8.26 10.04 -12.67
C ARG A 105 9.47 10.95 -12.63
N ILE A 106 10.06 11.20 -13.79
CA ILE A 106 11.15 12.17 -13.89
C ILE A 106 10.55 13.56 -13.66
N TYR A 107 11.24 14.38 -12.86
CA TYR A 107 10.85 15.77 -12.66
C TYR A 107 10.98 16.53 -14.00
N GLU A 108 9.93 17.23 -14.41
CA GLU A 108 9.87 17.92 -15.70
C GLU A 108 10.98 18.95 -15.91
N GLY A 109 11.42 19.61 -14.83
CA GLY A 109 12.55 20.53 -14.83
C GLY A 109 13.92 19.88 -14.83
N TYR A 110 14.03 18.54 -14.64
CA TYR A 110 15.31 17.88 -14.49
C TYR A 110 16.24 18.11 -15.69
N PHE A 111 15.79 17.81 -16.90
CA PHE A 111 16.63 17.93 -18.09
C PHE A 111 17.02 19.39 -18.40
N PRO A 112 16.12 20.38 -18.40
CA PRO A 112 16.51 21.77 -18.58
C PRO A 112 17.55 22.23 -17.55
N PHE A 113 17.34 21.95 -16.27
CA PHE A 113 18.28 22.38 -15.22
C PHE A 113 19.60 21.62 -15.27
N ALA A 114 19.60 20.31 -15.49
CA ALA A 114 20.82 19.52 -15.64
C ALA A 114 21.65 19.98 -16.85
N PHE A 115 21.00 20.32 -17.96
CA PHE A 115 21.67 20.81 -19.17
C PHE A 115 22.25 22.23 -18.95
N LEU A 116 21.46 23.16 -18.40
CA LEU A 116 21.89 24.54 -18.15
C LEU A 116 23.06 24.64 -17.17
N THR A 117 23.10 23.76 -16.19
CA THR A 117 24.14 23.76 -15.15
C THR A 117 25.28 22.76 -15.42
N LEU A 118 25.35 22.18 -16.62
CA LEU A 118 26.35 21.15 -16.98
C LEU A 118 26.44 20.03 -15.93
N THR A 119 25.27 19.53 -15.51
CA THR A 119 25.12 18.46 -14.51
C THR A 119 25.38 18.88 -13.03
N LEU A 120 25.88 20.07 -12.76
CA LEU A 120 26.06 20.54 -11.38
C LEU A 120 24.77 20.49 -10.56
N TYR A 121 23.61 20.68 -11.21
CA TYR A 121 22.29 20.54 -10.60
C TYR A 121 22.12 19.24 -9.79
N ILE A 122 22.60 18.11 -10.31
CA ILE A 122 22.51 16.81 -9.65
C ILE A 122 23.39 16.79 -8.40
N TRP A 123 24.61 17.31 -8.48
CA TRP A 123 25.57 17.33 -7.37
C TRP A 123 25.14 18.21 -6.22
N PHE A 124 24.38 19.27 -6.49
CA PHE A 124 23.81 20.15 -5.46
C PHE A 124 22.44 19.66 -4.95
N GLY A 125 22.07 18.40 -5.22
CA GLY A 125 20.84 17.83 -4.70
C GLY A 125 19.57 18.27 -5.44
N GLY A 126 19.70 18.65 -6.69
CA GLY A 126 18.56 19.00 -7.55
C GLY A 126 17.59 17.83 -7.70
N THR A 127 16.30 18.16 -7.82
CA THR A 127 15.22 17.16 -7.97
C THR A 127 15.36 16.38 -9.27
N ILE A 128 15.51 15.08 -9.18
CA ILE A 128 15.59 14.18 -10.33
C ILE A 128 14.21 13.62 -10.68
N GLY A 129 13.44 13.26 -9.68
CA GLY A 129 12.16 12.62 -9.85
C GLY A 129 11.15 12.98 -8.78
N ILE A 130 9.93 12.51 -8.98
CA ILE A 130 8.84 12.63 -8.05
C ILE A 130 8.32 11.23 -7.78
N ASP A 131 8.39 10.81 -6.53
CA ASP A 131 7.81 9.56 -6.04
C ASP A 131 6.37 9.83 -5.60
N SER A 132 5.43 9.10 -6.16
CA SER A 132 4.04 9.11 -5.76
C SER A 132 3.58 7.73 -5.33
N MET A 133 2.88 7.68 -4.21
CA MET A 133 2.31 6.47 -3.63
C MET A 133 0.84 6.71 -3.38
N GLU A 134 0.03 5.72 -3.73
CA GLU A 134 -1.41 5.77 -3.53
C GLU A 134 -1.91 4.41 -3.11
N TYR A 135 -2.54 4.38 -1.94
CA TYR A 135 -3.22 3.22 -1.40
C TYR A 135 -4.65 3.59 -1.07
N ASP A 136 -5.58 2.86 -1.64
CA ASP A 136 -7.00 2.97 -1.35
C ASP A 136 -7.50 1.57 -0.98
N CYS A 137 -7.98 1.41 0.25
CA CYS A 137 -8.39 0.13 0.79
C CYS A 137 -9.79 0.21 1.37
N ARG A 138 -10.59 -0.77 1.02
CA ARG A 138 -11.94 -1.01 1.51
C ARG A 138 -11.92 -2.24 2.41
N LEU A 139 -12.42 -2.10 3.64
CA LEU A 139 -12.72 -3.21 4.53
C LEU A 139 -14.22 -3.50 4.47
N ILE A 140 -14.57 -4.75 4.22
CA ILE A 140 -15.91 -5.29 4.30
C ILE A 140 -15.90 -6.34 5.42
N VAL A 141 -16.76 -6.16 6.42
CA VAL A 141 -16.93 -7.14 7.50
C VAL A 141 -18.26 -7.84 7.32
N LYS A 142 -18.23 -9.17 7.37
CA LYS A 142 -19.40 -10.02 7.25
C LYS A 142 -19.59 -10.85 8.50
N ASP A 143 -20.84 -11.14 8.83
CA ASP A 143 -21.18 -12.07 9.89
C ASP A 143 -21.08 -13.54 9.43
N MET A 144 -21.42 -14.47 10.34
CA MET A 144 -21.44 -15.91 10.06
C MET A 144 -22.45 -16.32 8.98
N LYS A 145 -23.42 -15.46 8.67
CA LYS A 145 -24.42 -15.66 7.60
C LYS A 145 -24.01 -15.01 6.28
N ASP A 146 -22.75 -14.57 6.18
CA ASP A 146 -22.18 -13.87 5.01
C ASP A 146 -22.85 -12.52 4.70
N GLN A 147 -23.58 -11.94 5.68
CA GLN A 147 -24.20 -10.62 5.56
C GLN A 147 -23.19 -9.53 5.91
N VAL A 148 -23.15 -8.49 5.11
CA VAL A 148 -22.30 -7.33 5.37
C VAL A 148 -22.83 -6.56 6.56
N VAL A 149 -22.07 -6.56 7.65
CA VAL A 149 -22.41 -5.86 8.90
C VAL A 149 -21.69 -4.52 9.04
N TYR A 150 -20.59 -4.36 8.30
CA TYR A 150 -19.82 -3.12 8.31
C TYR A 150 -19.00 -2.97 7.04
N GLU A 151 -18.83 -1.72 6.62
CA GLU A 151 -17.99 -1.35 5.49
C GLU A 151 -17.35 0.01 5.72
N VAL A 152 -16.08 0.14 5.35
CA VAL A 152 -15.34 1.40 5.36
C VAL A 152 -14.28 1.40 4.27
N GLN A 153 -14.09 2.55 3.64
CA GLN A 153 -13.02 2.77 2.67
C GLN A 153 -12.15 3.94 3.15
N LYS A 154 -10.85 3.80 3.03
CA LYS A 154 -9.87 4.82 3.36
C LYS A 154 -8.79 4.87 2.28
N LYS A 155 -8.26 6.08 2.11
CA LYS A 155 -7.21 6.36 1.12
C LYS A 155 -6.06 7.10 1.79
N GLU A 156 -4.83 6.66 1.50
CA GLU A 156 -3.60 7.33 1.86
C GLU A 156 -2.76 7.61 0.61
N THR A 157 -2.22 8.81 0.53
CA THR A 157 -1.37 9.24 -0.58
C THR A 157 -0.14 9.94 -0.06
N SER A 158 0.96 9.82 -0.80
CA SER A 158 2.16 10.60 -0.54
C SER A 158 2.85 10.93 -1.86
N GLU A 159 3.29 12.17 -1.98
CA GLU A 159 4.10 12.61 -3.09
C GLU A 159 5.34 13.32 -2.54
N LYS A 160 6.52 13.01 -3.07
CA LYS A 160 7.77 13.63 -2.65
C LYS A 160 8.74 13.76 -3.81
N SER A 161 9.36 14.93 -3.90
CA SER A 161 10.53 15.13 -4.77
C SER A 161 11.72 14.36 -4.25
N VAL A 162 12.40 13.65 -5.15
CA VAL A 162 13.60 12.86 -4.84
C VAL A 162 14.80 13.38 -5.63
N ASN A 163 15.96 13.35 -4.98
CA ASN A 163 17.25 13.69 -5.57
C ASN A 163 18.16 12.46 -5.53
N PHE A 164 19.38 12.61 -6.03
CA PHE A 164 20.36 11.53 -6.05
C PHE A 164 20.67 10.93 -4.68
N TYR A 165 20.57 11.72 -3.62
CA TYR A 165 20.88 11.32 -2.24
C TYR A 165 19.67 10.74 -1.47
N SER A 166 18.46 10.79 -2.04
CA SER A 166 17.22 10.35 -1.38
C SER A 166 16.63 9.06 -1.95
N SER A 167 17.46 8.19 -2.53
CA SER A 167 17.03 6.99 -3.26
C SER A 167 16.27 5.95 -2.43
N GLU A 168 16.42 5.93 -1.10
CA GLU A 168 15.82 4.92 -0.22
C GLU A 168 14.42 5.28 0.30
N TYR A 169 13.90 6.43 -0.10
CA TYR A 169 12.65 6.95 0.48
C TYR A 169 11.41 6.07 0.24
N MET A 170 11.33 5.40 -0.91
CA MET A 170 10.08 4.73 -1.31
C MET A 170 9.68 3.57 -0.41
N LEU A 171 10.59 2.67 -0.07
CA LEU A 171 10.24 1.46 0.67
C LEU A 171 9.76 1.74 2.09
N PRO A 172 10.52 2.47 2.93
CA PRO A 172 10.07 2.77 4.29
C PRO A 172 8.78 3.59 4.32
N LYS A 173 8.64 4.56 3.41
CA LYS A 173 7.44 5.39 3.36
C LYS A 173 6.20 4.64 2.89
N SER A 174 6.36 3.71 1.97
CA SER A 174 5.26 2.87 1.49
C SER A 174 4.75 1.94 2.59
N GLU A 175 5.65 1.40 3.40
CA GLU A 175 5.32 0.59 4.57
C GLU A 175 4.57 1.41 5.63
N GLU A 176 5.06 2.60 5.97
CA GLU A 176 4.41 3.53 6.88
C GLU A 176 2.97 3.86 6.44
N LEU A 177 2.78 4.21 5.16
CA LEU A 177 1.46 4.57 4.62
C LEU A 177 0.48 3.40 4.67
N ARG A 178 0.90 2.19 4.31
CA ARG A 178 0.04 1.00 4.40
C ARG A 178 -0.31 0.68 5.83
N THR A 179 0.67 0.74 6.73
CA THR A 179 0.47 0.51 8.17
C THR A 179 -0.52 1.50 8.75
N LYS A 180 -0.35 2.79 8.43
CA LYS A 180 -1.28 3.84 8.83
C LYS A 180 -2.69 3.58 8.29
N LEU A 181 -2.81 3.30 7.00
CA LEU A 181 -4.10 3.01 6.35
C LEU A 181 -4.85 1.87 7.03
N ILE A 182 -4.18 0.74 7.29
CA ILE A 182 -4.77 -0.41 7.97
C ILE A 182 -5.15 -0.06 9.42
N SER A 183 -4.28 0.64 10.13
CA SER A 183 -4.55 1.07 11.51
C SER A 183 -5.76 2.00 11.59
N ASP A 184 -5.89 2.96 10.67
CA ASP A 184 -7.02 3.90 10.60
C ASP A 184 -8.34 3.19 10.27
N ILE A 185 -8.31 2.20 9.37
CA ILE A 185 -9.46 1.36 9.05
C ILE A 185 -9.91 0.57 10.29
N MET A 186 -8.97 -0.09 10.95
CA MET A 186 -9.25 -0.93 12.12
C MET A 186 -9.71 -0.11 13.33
N GLU A 187 -9.14 1.07 13.55
CA GLU A 187 -9.59 1.98 14.61
C GLU A 187 -11.02 2.46 14.37
N HIS A 188 -11.35 2.81 13.12
CA HIS A 188 -12.70 3.23 12.74
C HIS A 188 -13.73 2.11 12.94
N TYR A 189 -13.38 0.87 12.55
CA TYR A 189 -14.19 -0.30 12.78
C TYR A 189 -14.43 -0.55 14.29
N LYS A 190 -13.37 -0.51 15.10
CA LYS A 190 -13.42 -0.73 16.53
C LYS A 190 -14.30 0.30 17.26
N LYS A 191 -14.17 1.58 16.92
CA LYS A 191 -15.00 2.67 17.51
C LYS A 191 -16.50 2.45 17.30
N ARG A 192 -16.89 1.83 16.18
CA ARG A 192 -18.32 1.55 15.91
C ARG A 192 -18.83 0.36 16.70
N ARG A 193 -18.00 -0.66 16.91
CA ARG A 193 -18.41 -1.88 17.61
C ARG A 193 -18.54 -1.72 19.12
N VAL A 194 -17.85 -0.76 19.70
CA VAL A 194 -17.86 -0.48 21.15
C VAL A 194 -19.01 0.48 21.56
N LYS A 195 -19.69 1.08 20.57
CA LYS A 195 -20.93 1.85 20.80
C LYS A 195 -22.16 0.94 20.78
#